data_74d92ba300c08003a4581b39bca94e3b
#
_entry.id   74d92ba300c08003a4581b39bca94e3b
#
_cell.length_a   1.000
_cell.length_b   1.000
_cell.length_c   1.000
_cell.angle_alpha   90.00
_cell.angle_beta   90.00
_cell.angle_gamma   90.00
#
_symmetry.space_group_name_H-M   'P 1'
#
loop_
_entity.id
_entity.type
_entity.pdbx_description
1 polymer ?
#
loop_
_entity_poly.entity_id
_entity_poly.type
_entity_poly.pdbx_seq_one_letter_code
_entity_poly.pdbx_strand_id
1 'polypeptide(L)'
;MNSARRIRPLFTLYLPVMPFVLFALFPLYFMVVTSFKKNAELYDVNSVPFLIKRGVTLGHYQLLSQDTLFWSWFINSLIVSVAATVISVVIGILAAYPLARLRFPGGDSFGVAIFVTYLVPPSLLFLPLSTVVNRLGLSDSLWALVVTYPTFLVPFCTWLLLGYFRTVPKEIEECAMLDGCSRLQTLVRILLPVAVPGVICAALFAFTLSWNEFLYALVFVSPAELKTMTVGVFSELIRGDIYYWGGLMAGACIGSLPIVVAYVFFLDYYVSGLTAGAVK
;
A
#
# COMPACT_ATOMS: atom_id res chain seq x y z
N MET A 1 -16.90 44.39 -9.70
CA MET A 1 -16.35 44.27 -8.35
C MET A 1 -16.10 42.78 -7.90
N ASN A 2 -15.83 41.85 -8.83
CA ASN A 2 -15.73 40.41 -8.48
C ASN A 2 -14.38 39.72 -8.80
N SER A 3 -13.39 40.38 -9.39
CA SER A 3 -12.08 39.78 -9.71
C SER A 3 -11.16 39.69 -8.48
N ALA A 4 -11.18 40.67 -7.60
CA ALA A 4 -10.35 40.68 -6.40
C ALA A 4 -10.70 39.56 -5.38
N ARG A 5 -11.95 39.08 -5.34
CA ARG A 5 -12.37 37.96 -4.48
C ARG A 5 -11.88 36.61 -5.00
N ARG A 6 -11.63 36.42 -6.30
CA ARG A 6 -11.07 35.19 -6.90
C ARG A 6 -9.55 35.13 -6.80
N ILE A 7 -8.87 36.28 -6.72
CA ILE A 7 -7.40 36.35 -6.72
C ILE A 7 -6.84 36.13 -5.29
N ARG A 8 -7.57 36.48 -4.24
CA ARG A 8 -7.18 36.29 -2.84
C ARG A 8 -6.84 34.81 -2.49
N PRO A 9 -7.70 33.81 -2.79
CA PRO A 9 -7.34 32.41 -2.50
C PRO A 9 -6.14 31.91 -3.31
N LEU A 10 -5.87 32.46 -4.49
CA LEU A 10 -4.71 32.09 -5.30
C LEU A 10 -3.39 32.44 -4.57
N PHE A 11 -3.29 33.64 -4.00
CA PHE A 11 -2.07 34.08 -3.32
C PHE A 11 -1.97 33.55 -1.87
N THR A 12 -3.09 33.43 -1.15
CA THR A 12 -3.06 33.04 0.26
C THR A 12 -3.03 31.53 0.49
N LEU A 13 -3.54 30.74 -0.47
CA LEU A 13 -3.61 29.28 -0.33
C LEU A 13 -2.64 28.57 -1.30
N TYR A 14 -2.73 28.84 -2.59
CA TYR A 14 -1.95 28.08 -3.59
C TYR A 14 -0.47 28.45 -3.62
N LEU A 15 -0.13 29.74 -3.45
CA LEU A 15 1.27 30.17 -3.48
C LEU A 15 2.12 29.56 -2.36
N PRO A 16 1.66 29.50 -1.08
CA PRO A 16 2.40 28.83 -0.01
C PRO A 16 2.48 27.31 -0.17
N VAL A 17 1.48 26.67 -0.79
CA VAL A 17 1.44 25.21 -1.00
C VAL A 17 2.31 24.79 -2.19
N MET A 18 2.49 25.66 -3.19
CA MET A 18 3.20 25.36 -4.43
C MET A 18 4.64 24.81 -4.23
N PRO A 19 5.49 25.38 -3.35
CA PRO A 19 6.82 24.83 -3.09
C PRO A 19 6.80 23.37 -2.58
N PHE A 20 5.84 23.05 -1.71
CA PHE A 20 5.67 21.68 -1.19
C PHE A 20 5.23 20.70 -2.28
N VAL A 21 4.32 21.13 -3.16
CA VAL A 21 3.86 20.33 -4.30
C VAL A 21 5.01 20.10 -5.29
N LEU A 22 5.78 21.14 -5.62
CA LEU A 22 6.95 21.02 -6.51
C LEU A 22 8.00 20.10 -5.90
N PHE A 23 8.27 20.22 -4.61
CA PHE A 23 9.20 19.35 -3.91
C PHE A 23 8.73 17.88 -3.93
N ALA A 24 7.44 17.62 -3.70
CA ALA A 24 6.87 16.28 -3.74
C ALA A 24 6.85 15.68 -5.16
N LEU A 25 6.62 16.49 -6.19
CA LEU A 25 6.60 16.05 -7.58
C LEU A 25 8.01 15.86 -8.18
N PHE A 26 9.03 16.49 -7.61
CA PHE A 26 10.38 16.44 -8.15
C PHE A 26 10.96 15.02 -8.25
N PRO A 27 10.88 14.13 -7.23
CA PRO A 27 11.35 12.76 -7.36
C PRO A 27 10.61 11.97 -8.44
N LEU A 28 9.29 12.18 -8.59
CA LEU A 28 8.48 11.53 -9.62
C LEU A 28 8.89 12.01 -11.02
N TYR A 29 9.08 13.32 -11.19
CA TYR A 29 9.61 13.90 -12.41
C TYR A 29 10.98 13.31 -12.77
N PHE A 30 11.89 13.24 -11.78
CA PHE A 30 13.22 12.67 -11.97
C PHE A 30 13.17 11.20 -12.40
N MET A 31 12.30 10.41 -11.76
CA MET A 31 12.07 9.01 -12.09
C MET A 31 11.61 8.84 -13.55
N VAL A 32 10.60 9.62 -13.96
CA VAL A 32 10.08 9.59 -15.34
C VAL A 32 11.14 10.03 -16.34
N VAL A 33 11.81 11.16 -16.12
CA VAL A 33 12.87 11.65 -17.01
C VAL A 33 14.00 10.64 -17.14
N THR A 34 14.44 10.04 -16.04
CA THR A 34 15.54 9.06 -16.04
C THR A 34 15.14 7.78 -16.78
N SER A 35 13.90 7.34 -16.71
CA SER A 35 13.41 6.14 -17.41
C SER A 35 13.42 6.28 -18.94
N PHE A 36 13.40 7.53 -19.43
CA PHE A 36 13.45 7.82 -20.88
C PHE A 36 14.83 8.28 -21.39
N LYS A 37 15.82 8.45 -20.51
CA LYS A 37 17.18 8.83 -20.91
C LYS A 37 17.95 7.67 -21.51
N LYS A 38 18.78 7.93 -22.51
CA LYS A 38 19.73 6.93 -23.04
C LYS A 38 20.87 6.66 -22.05
N ASN A 39 21.37 5.43 -21.99
CA ASN A 39 22.50 5.05 -21.13
C ASN A 39 23.72 5.96 -21.31
N ALA A 40 24.04 6.35 -22.55
CA ALA A 40 25.14 7.27 -22.86
C ALA A 40 24.98 8.66 -22.20
N GLU A 41 23.77 9.03 -21.78
CA GLU A 41 23.51 10.27 -21.05
C GLU A 41 23.43 10.03 -19.54
N LEU A 42 22.92 8.87 -19.10
CA LEU A 42 22.78 8.53 -17.69
C LEU A 42 24.14 8.38 -17.00
N TYR A 43 25.12 7.85 -17.70
CA TYR A 43 26.47 7.64 -17.17
C TYR A 43 27.46 8.76 -17.53
N ASP A 44 27.01 9.84 -18.19
CA ASP A 44 27.83 11.01 -18.49
C ASP A 44 27.80 11.99 -17.32
N VAL A 45 28.92 12.12 -16.63
CA VAL A 45 29.08 13.00 -15.45
C VAL A 45 28.79 14.48 -15.77
N ASN A 46 28.95 14.89 -17.04
CA ASN A 46 28.68 16.26 -17.49
C ASN A 46 27.22 16.47 -17.93
N SER A 47 26.39 15.43 -17.88
CA SER A 47 24.99 15.56 -18.27
C SER A 47 24.17 16.22 -17.16
N VAL A 48 23.16 17.00 -17.55
CA VAL A 48 22.21 17.60 -16.59
C VAL A 48 21.22 16.52 -16.16
N PRO A 49 21.11 16.17 -14.86
CA PRO A 49 20.29 15.06 -14.39
C PRO A 49 18.79 15.20 -14.75
N PHE A 50 18.28 16.42 -14.78
CA PHE A 50 16.83 16.71 -14.90
C PHE A 50 16.35 16.92 -16.34
N LEU A 51 17.26 16.92 -17.34
CA LEU A 51 16.92 17.21 -18.73
C LEU A 51 17.38 16.08 -19.64
N ILE A 52 16.61 15.81 -20.69
CA ILE A 52 16.99 14.88 -21.75
C ILE A 52 17.61 15.70 -22.89
N LYS A 53 18.91 15.53 -23.15
CA LYS A 53 19.64 16.25 -24.21
C LYS A 53 19.97 15.37 -25.41
N ARG A 54 20.17 14.06 -25.22
CA ARG A 54 20.58 13.11 -26.25
C ARG A 54 19.41 12.32 -26.87
N GLY A 55 18.19 12.80 -26.65
CA GLY A 55 16.97 12.19 -27.18
C GLY A 55 16.38 11.11 -26.27
N VAL A 56 15.10 10.84 -26.49
CA VAL A 56 14.29 9.89 -25.73
C VAL A 56 14.56 8.46 -26.19
N THR A 57 14.47 7.48 -25.27
CA THR A 57 14.53 6.04 -25.57
C THR A 57 13.43 5.28 -24.83
N LEU A 58 12.89 4.25 -25.45
CA LEU A 58 12.05 3.24 -24.81
C LEU A 58 12.83 1.95 -24.50
N GLY A 59 14.15 1.94 -24.75
CA GLY A 59 14.98 0.76 -24.57
C GLY A 59 14.94 0.15 -23.17
N HIS A 60 14.75 0.97 -22.13
CA HIS A 60 14.64 0.47 -20.75
C HIS A 60 13.33 -0.30 -20.51
N TYR A 61 12.23 0.14 -21.11
CA TYR A 61 10.93 -0.55 -21.07
C TYR A 61 10.96 -1.84 -21.91
N GLN A 62 11.66 -1.81 -23.04
CA GLN A 62 11.87 -3.00 -23.87
C GLN A 62 12.72 -4.05 -23.13
N LEU A 63 13.82 -3.63 -22.49
CA LEU A 63 14.64 -4.48 -21.63
C LEU A 63 13.80 -5.16 -20.55
N LEU A 64 12.99 -4.42 -19.81
CA LEU A 64 12.12 -4.98 -18.78
C LEU A 64 11.13 -6.01 -19.36
N SER A 65 10.52 -5.68 -20.49
CA SER A 65 9.45 -6.49 -21.08
C SER A 65 9.94 -7.74 -21.81
N GLN A 66 11.13 -7.67 -22.45
CA GLN A 66 11.62 -8.71 -23.36
C GLN A 66 12.77 -9.53 -22.77
N ASP A 67 13.63 -8.89 -21.95
CA ASP A 67 14.87 -9.50 -21.48
C ASP A 67 14.81 -9.92 -20.00
N THR A 68 13.68 -9.64 -19.32
CA THR A 68 13.48 -10.01 -17.91
C THR A 68 12.12 -10.67 -17.68
N LEU A 69 11.94 -11.22 -16.48
CA LEU A 69 10.65 -11.78 -16.02
C LEU A 69 9.72 -10.72 -15.39
N PHE A 70 9.87 -9.46 -15.75
CA PHE A 70 9.18 -8.33 -15.13
C PHE A 70 7.66 -8.51 -15.02
N TRP A 71 7.01 -8.99 -16.07
CA TRP A 71 5.56 -9.18 -16.06
C TRP A 71 5.10 -10.30 -15.14
N SER A 72 5.90 -11.37 -15.02
CA SER A 72 5.64 -12.43 -14.03
C SER A 72 5.74 -11.85 -12.61
N TRP A 73 6.78 -11.09 -12.31
CA TRP A 73 6.96 -10.43 -11.01
C TRP A 73 5.84 -9.45 -10.69
N PHE A 74 5.42 -8.66 -11.70
CA PHE A 74 4.31 -7.72 -11.56
C PHE A 74 3.00 -8.42 -11.21
N ILE A 75 2.66 -9.50 -11.93
CA ILE A 75 1.46 -10.31 -11.69
C ILE A 75 1.55 -11.00 -10.32
N ASN A 76 2.69 -11.56 -9.95
CA ASN A 76 2.90 -12.17 -8.64
C ASN A 76 2.65 -11.16 -7.51
N SER A 77 3.22 -9.95 -7.63
CA SER A 77 2.98 -8.88 -6.67
C SER A 77 1.49 -8.52 -6.58
N LEU A 78 0.80 -8.44 -7.71
CA LEU A 78 -0.63 -8.12 -7.74
C LEU A 78 -1.46 -9.21 -7.02
N ILE A 79 -1.20 -10.48 -7.33
CA ILE A 79 -1.90 -11.62 -6.71
C ILE A 79 -1.67 -11.63 -5.20
N VAL A 80 -0.41 -11.55 -4.77
CA VAL A 80 -0.06 -11.57 -3.35
C VAL A 80 -0.66 -10.38 -2.61
N SER A 81 -0.52 -9.17 -3.17
CA SER A 81 -0.99 -7.95 -2.50
C SER A 81 -2.51 -7.91 -2.40
N VAL A 82 -3.23 -8.32 -3.44
CA VAL A 82 -4.71 -8.39 -3.39
C VAL A 82 -5.15 -9.45 -2.41
N ALA A 83 -4.59 -10.67 -2.48
CA ALA A 83 -4.98 -11.76 -1.59
C ALA A 83 -4.70 -11.42 -0.11
N ALA A 84 -3.49 -10.94 0.22
CA ALA A 84 -3.12 -10.55 1.57
C ALA A 84 -3.99 -9.39 2.09
N THR A 85 -4.30 -8.40 1.24
CA THR A 85 -5.19 -7.28 1.58
C THR A 85 -6.59 -7.78 1.93
N VAL A 86 -7.21 -8.59 1.06
CA VAL A 86 -8.56 -9.11 1.30
C VAL A 86 -8.62 -9.91 2.59
N ILE A 87 -7.69 -10.84 2.80
CA ILE A 87 -7.61 -11.66 4.01
C ILE A 87 -7.46 -10.75 5.24
N SER A 88 -6.54 -9.79 5.19
CA SER A 88 -6.24 -8.94 6.36
C SER A 88 -7.36 -7.97 6.69
N VAL A 89 -8.05 -7.41 5.68
CA VAL A 89 -9.21 -6.53 5.89
C VAL A 89 -10.37 -7.32 6.47
N VAL A 90 -10.66 -8.52 5.94
CA VAL A 90 -11.75 -9.37 6.47
C VAL A 90 -11.49 -9.74 7.93
N ILE A 91 -10.28 -10.22 8.26
CA ILE A 91 -9.92 -10.55 9.64
C ILE A 91 -9.94 -9.28 10.51
N GLY A 92 -9.44 -8.16 9.98
CA GLY A 92 -9.45 -6.87 10.66
C GLY A 92 -10.85 -6.38 11.01
N ILE A 93 -11.83 -6.52 10.10
CA ILE A 93 -13.25 -6.23 10.35
C ILE A 93 -13.79 -7.09 11.47
N LEU A 94 -13.57 -8.42 11.39
CA LEU A 94 -14.07 -9.38 12.37
C LEU A 94 -13.45 -9.16 13.76
N ALA A 95 -12.20 -8.69 13.83
CA ALA A 95 -11.53 -8.36 15.09
C ALA A 95 -11.94 -6.97 15.61
N ALA A 96 -12.04 -5.97 14.75
CA ALA A 96 -12.38 -4.60 15.15
C ALA A 96 -13.83 -4.46 15.64
N TYR A 97 -14.77 -5.20 15.04
CA TYR A 97 -16.18 -5.11 15.40
C TYR A 97 -16.46 -5.43 16.87
N PRO A 98 -16.08 -6.60 17.43
CA PRO A 98 -16.29 -6.89 18.84
C PRO A 98 -15.56 -5.90 19.76
N LEU A 99 -14.35 -5.46 19.40
CA LEU A 99 -13.59 -4.50 20.19
C LEU A 99 -14.23 -3.09 20.20
N ALA A 100 -14.95 -2.72 19.14
CA ALA A 100 -15.66 -1.44 19.07
C ALA A 100 -17.02 -1.47 19.76
N ARG A 101 -17.72 -2.61 19.75
CA ARG A 101 -19.16 -2.72 20.06
C ARG A 101 -19.48 -3.58 21.27
N LEU A 102 -18.72 -4.66 21.49
CA LEU A 102 -19.03 -5.59 22.55
C LEU A 102 -18.29 -5.23 23.85
N ARG A 103 -19.01 -5.25 24.95
CA ARG A 103 -18.40 -5.15 26.30
C ARG A 103 -18.12 -6.57 26.78
N PHE A 104 -16.86 -6.95 26.79
CA PHE A 104 -16.43 -8.23 27.39
C PHE A 104 -15.18 -8.03 28.25
N PRO A 105 -14.99 -8.88 29.27
CA PRO A 105 -13.81 -8.79 30.12
C PRO A 105 -12.52 -8.88 29.31
N GLY A 106 -11.61 -7.91 29.48
CA GLY A 106 -10.34 -7.89 28.78
C GLY A 106 -10.36 -7.26 27.37
N GLY A 107 -11.51 -6.77 26.86
CA GLY A 107 -11.62 -6.20 25.52
C GLY A 107 -10.64 -5.06 25.26
N ASP A 108 -10.49 -4.12 26.19
CA ASP A 108 -9.54 -3.01 26.06
C ASP A 108 -8.09 -3.51 26.05
N SER A 109 -7.75 -4.48 26.92
CA SER A 109 -6.42 -5.09 26.95
C SER A 109 -6.12 -5.83 25.65
N PHE A 110 -7.11 -6.50 25.06
CA PHE A 110 -6.97 -7.16 23.75
C PHE A 110 -6.73 -6.15 22.63
N GLY A 111 -7.45 -5.04 22.63
CA GLY A 111 -7.24 -3.94 21.68
C GLY A 111 -5.82 -3.36 21.79
N VAL A 112 -5.33 -3.14 23.01
CA VAL A 112 -3.95 -2.70 23.27
C VAL A 112 -2.95 -3.77 22.82
N ALA A 113 -3.19 -5.05 23.09
CA ALA A 113 -2.30 -6.14 22.67
C ALA A 113 -2.15 -6.19 21.13
N ILE A 114 -3.26 -6.07 20.37
CA ILE A 114 -3.22 -6.00 18.91
C ILE A 114 -2.39 -4.80 18.44
N PHE A 115 -2.56 -3.63 19.07
CA PHE A 115 -1.77 -2.45 18.75
C PHE A 115 -0.28 -2.66 19.04
N VAL A 116 0.06 -3.28 20.16
CA VAL A 116 1.45 -3.60 20.52
C VAL A 116 2.08 -4.56 19.50
N THR A 117 1.34 -5.54 18.97
CA THR A 117 1.85 -6.42 17.92
C THR A 117 2.17 -5.67 16.62
N TYR A 118 1.42 -4.62 16.30
CA TYR A 118 1.73 -3.75 15.17
C TYR A 118 3.06 -3.00 15.33
N LEU A 119 3.46 -2.69 16.57
CA LEU A 119 4.73 -2.01 16.83
C LEU A 119 5.97 -2.91 16.67
N VAL A 120 5.78 -4.23 16.58
CA VAL A 120 6.89 -5.16 16.33
C VAL A 120 7.35 -5.01 14.89
N PRO A 121 8.62 -4.64 14.65
CA PRO A 121 9.13 -4.49 13.29
C PRO A 121 9.02 -5.82 12.51
N PRO A 122 8.48 -5.82 11.28
CA PRO A 122 8.42 -7.02 10.43
C PRO A 122 9.80 -7.67 10.24
N SER A 123 10.86 -6.84 10.22
CA SER A 123 12.24 -7.29 10.12
C SER A 123 12.73 -8.18 11.28
N LEU A 124 12.05 -8.21 12.41
CA LEU A 124 12.35 -9.14 13.50
C LEU A 124 11.57 -10.45 13.36
N LEU A 125 10.45 -10.43 12.66
CA LEU A 125 9.56 -11.58 12.54
C LEU A 125 9.96 -12.54 11.41
N PHE A 126 10.76 -12.11 10.42
CA PHE A 126 11.07 -12.97 9.28
C PHE A 126 11.82 -14.27 9.68
N LEU A 127 12.71 -14.22 10.67
CA LEU A 127 13.42 -15.41 11.14
C LEU A 127 12.51 -16.50 11.74
N PRO A 128 11.66 -16.20 12.76
CA PRO A 128 10.71 -17.18 13.24
C PRO A 128 9.68 -17.59 12.19
N LEU A 129 9.24 -16.68 11.33
CA LEU A 129 8.29 -16.98 10.27
C LEU A 129 8.90 -17.89 9.19
N SER A 130 10.19 -17.78 8.87
CA SER A 130 10.86 -18.70 7.96
C SER A 130 10.77 -20.14 8.43
N THR A 131 10.91 -20.37 9.73
CA THR A 131 10.74 -21.72 10.33
C THR A 131 9.31 -22.22 10.17
N VAL A 132 8.32 -21.35 10.34
CA VAL A 132 6.88 -21.70 10.16
C VAL A 132 6.60 -22.01 8.69
N VAL A 133 7.04 -21.15 7.77
CA VAL A 133 6.90 -21.35 6.31
C VAL A 133 7.50 -22.68 5.87
N ASN A 134 8.72 -22.99 6.33
CA ASN A 134 9.40 -24.25 6.03
C ASN A 134 8.62 -25.47 6.58
N ARG A 135 8.16 -25.42 7.84
CA ARG A 135 7.37 -26.52 8.43
C ARG A 135 6.04 -26.75 7.74
N LEU A 136 5.42 -25.70 7.19
CA LEU A 136 4.19 -25.80 6.42
C LEU A 136 4.43 -26.27 4.96
N GLY A 137 5.69 -26.41 4.53
CA GLY A 137 6.02 -26.77 3.15
C GLY A 137 5.68 -25.69 2.14
N LEU A 138 5.62 -24.41 2.56
CA LEU A 138 5.25 -23.26 1.72
C LEU A 138 6.46 -22.52 1.17
N SER A 139 7.69 -22.93 1.48
CA SER A 139 8.91 -22.31 0.96
C SER A 139 8.90 -22.30 -0.56
N ASP A 140 9.44 -21.25 -1.15
CA ASP A 140 9.51 -21.06 -2.59
C ASP A 140 8.13 -21.06 -3.28
N SER A 141 7.13 -20.53 -2.58
CA SER A 141 5.75 -20.38 -3.07
C SER A 141 5.19 -19.00 -2.75
N LEU A 142 4.32 -18.47 -3.62
CA LEU A 142 3.58 -17.23 -3.36
C LEU A 142 2.67 -17.34 -2.12
N TRP A 143 2.23 -18.53 -1.76
CA TRP A 143 1.45 -18.79 -0.55
C TRP A 143 2.23 -18.47 0.73
N ALA A 144 3.56 -18.60 0.73
CA ALA A 144 4.37 -18.16 1.84
C ALA A 144 4.11 -16.68 2.18
N LEU A 145 4.01 -15.85 1.13
CA LEU A 145 3.76 -14.41 1.28
C LEU A 145 2.30 -14.14 1.67
N VAL A 146 1.35 -14.80 1.01
CA VAL A 146 -0.10 -14.64 1.31
C VAL A 146 -0.42 -14.97 2.76
N VAL A 147 0.26 -15.98 3.35
CA VAL A 147 0.03 -16.40 4.74
C VAL A 147 0.81 -15.53 5.74
N THR A 148 1.98 -15.04 5.37
CA THR A 148 2.83 -14.28 6.30
C THR A 148 2.52 -12.79 6.33
N TYR A 149 2.10 -12.15 5.24
CA TYR A 149 1.78 -10.73 5.20
C TYR A 149 0.65 -10.33 6.17
N PRO A 150 -0.39 -11.14 6.40
CA PRO A 150 -1.38 -10.85 7.43
C PRO A 150 -0.79 -10.65 8.84
N THR A 151 0.39 -11.15 9.15
CA THR A 151 1.02 -10.97 10.48
C THR A 151 1.23 -9.50 10.85
N PHE A 152 1.51 -8.63 9.88
CA PHE A 152 1.64 -7.19 10.09
C PHE A 152 0.45 -6.39 9.55
N LEU A 153 -0.27 -6.92 8.55
CA LEU A 153 -1.43 -6.22 7.98
C LEU A 153 -2.67 -6.31 8.86
N VAL A 154 -2.95 -7.46 9.49
CA VAL A 154 -4.14 -7.64 10.34
C VAL A 154 -4.15 -6.70 11.55
N PRO A 155 -3.06 -6.58 12.34
CA PRO A 155 -3.02 -5.62 13.44
C PRO A 155 -3.28 -4.19 12.99
N PHE A 156 -2.68 -3.78 11.88
CA PHE A 156 -2.87 -2.46 11.29
C PHE A 156 -4.33 -2.22 10.87
N CYS A 157 -4.91 -3.14 10.07
CA CYS A 157 -6.30 -3.05 9.63
C CYS A 157 -7.27 -3.02 10.81
N THR A 158 -7.04 -3.89 11.81
CA THR A 158 -7.86 -3.95 13.00
C THR A 158 -7.86 -2.62 13.76
N TRP A 159 -6.68 -2.04 13.96
CA TRP A 159 -6.55 -0.78 14.69
C TRP A 159 -7.21 0.38 13.95
N LEU A 160 -7.01 0.49 12.64
CA LEU A 160 -7.63 1.53 11.81
C LEU A 160 -9.15 1.39 11.81
N LEU A 161 -9.66 0.17 11.57
CA LEU A 161 -11.10 -0.11 11.53
C LEU A 161 -11.76 0.05 12.91
N LEU A 162 -11.07 -0.29 13.99
CA LEU A 162 -11.54 -0.06 15.36
C LEU A 162 -11.76 1.44 15.60
N GLY A 163 -10.79 2.27 15.20
CA GLY A 163 -10.91 3.72 15.28
C GLY A 163 -12.12 4.23 14.48
N TYR A 164 -12.28 3.75 13.25
CA TYR A 164 -13.38 4.17 12.39
C TYR A 164 -14.75 3.70 12.91
N PHE A 165 -14.90 2.44 13.31
CA PHE A 165 -16.15 1.92 13.84
C PHE A 165 -16.61 2.67 15.08
N ARG A 166 -15.69 3.17 15.92
CA ARG A 166 -16.02 4.00 17.08
C ARG A 166 -16.64 5.36 16.74
N THR A 167 -16.43 5.86 15.50
CA THR A 167 -17.05 7.13 15.04
C THR A 167 -18.51 6.94 14.61
N VAL A 168 -18.91 5.74 14.24
CA VAL A 168 -20.30 5.44 13.85
C VAL A 168 -21.19 5.36 15.08
N PRO A 169 -22.31 6.11 15.12
CA PRO A 169 -23.27 6.06 16.25
C PRO A 169 -23.80 4.65 16.50
N LYS A 170 -23.84 4.23 17.76
CA LYS A 170 -24.31 2.88 18.15
C LYS A 170 -25.82 2.71 17.98
N GLU A 171 -26.54 3.79 18.07
CA GLU A 171 -27.99 3.86 17.96
C GLU A 171 -28.50 3.27 16.65
N ILE A 172 -27.73 3.44 15.55
CA ILE A 172 -28.08 2.86 14.24
C ILE A 172 -28.10 1.33 14.29
N GLU A 173 -27.14 0.74 15.01
CA GLU A 173 -27.04 -0.71 15.17
C GLU A 173 -28.08 -1.24 16.18
N GLU A 174 -28.39 -0.48 17.23
CA GLU A 174 -29.40 -0.81 18.23
C GLU A 174 -30.79 -0.83 17.60
N CYS A 175 -31.13 0.13 16.74
CA CYS A 175 -32.38 0.10 15.95
C CYS A 175 -32.50 -1.16 15.09
N ALA A 176 -31.43 -1.53 14.37
CA ALA A 176 -31.44 -2.74 13.53
C ALA A 176 -31.62 -4.03 14.36
N MET A 177 -31.08 -4.07 15.57
CA MET A 177 -31.27 -5.21 16.47
C MET A 177 -32.70 -5.26 17.03
N LEU A 178 -33.33 -4.10 17.27
CA LEU A 178 -34.76 -4.03 17.64
C LEU A 178 -35.66 -4.54 16.50
N ASP A 179 -35.26 -4.30 15.24
CA ASP A 179 -35.94 -4.82 14.04
C ASP A 179 -35.64 -6.30 13.77
N GLY A 180 -34.95 -7.00 14.69
CA GLY A 180 -34.73 -8.44 14.64
C GLY A 180 -33.43 -8.86 13.93
N CYS A 181 -32.55 -7.95 13.57
CA CYS A 181 -31.25 -8.30 13.01
C CYS A 181 -30.34 -8.98 14.05
N SER A 182 -29.71 -10.07 13.69
CA SER A 182 -28.60 -10.63 14.46
C SER A 182 -27.36 -9.72 14.38
N ARG A 183 -26.41 -9.87 15.32
CA ARG A 183 -25.18 -9.08 15.34
C ARG A 183 -24.36 -9.16 14.04
N LEU A 184 -24.28 -10.33 13.41
CA LEU A 184 -23.60 -10.49 12.14
C LEU A 184 -24.37 -9.80 11.00
N GLN A 185 -25.71 -9.87 11.01
CA GLN A 185 -26.54 -9.13 10.06
C GLN A 185 -26.39 -7.62 10.24
N THR A 186 -26.35 -7.14 11.48
CA THR A 186 -26.10 -5.73 11.80
C THR A 186 -24.71 -5.29 11.28
N LEU A 187 -23.67 -6.08 11.51
CA LEU A 187 -22.34 -5.81 10.96
C LEU A 187 -22.40 -5.67 9.42
N VAL A 188 -22.94 -6.71 8.73
CA VAL A 188 -22.82 -6.79 7.27
C VAL A 188 -23.79 -5.85 6.56
N ARG A 189 -25.03 -5.69 7.08
CA ARG A 189 -26.09 -4.93 6.39
C ARG A 189 -26.17 -3.47 6.81
N ILE A 190 -25.67 -3.12 7.99
CA ILE A 190 -25.80 -1.77 8.55
C ILE A 190 -24.43 -1.12 8.74
N LEU A 191 -23.55 -1.71 9.56
CA LEU A 191 -22.29 -1.06 9.89
C LEU A 191 -21.33 -1.00 8.70
N LEU A 192 -21.11 -2.10 7.96
CA LEU A 192 -20.17 -2.11 6.84
C LEU A 192 -20.56 -1.14 5.71
N PRO A 193 -21.83 -1.03 5.26
CA PRO A 193 -22.22 -0.02 4.28
C PRO A 193 -21.94 1.42 4.74
N VAL A 194 -22.17 1.74 6.01
CA VAL A 194 -21.85 3.06 6.58
C VAL A 194 -20.34 3.26 6.72
N ALA A 195 -19.60 2.18 7.00
CA ALA A 195 -18.16 2.19 7.22
C ALA A 195 -17.34 1.96 5.94
N VAL A 196 -17.96 1.92 4.75
CA VAL A 196 -17.25 1.76 3.46
C VAL A 196 -16.03 2.64 3.33
N PRO A 197 -16.05 3.96 3.67
CA PRO A 197 -14.85 4.79 3.56
C PRO A 197 -13.70 4.30 4.44
N GLY A 198 -13.98 3.86 5.66
CA GLY A 198 -12.97 3.29 6.57
C GLY A 198 -12.41 1.96 6.07
N VAL A 199 -13.27 1.10 5.52
CA VAL A 199 -12.86 -0.19 4.93
C VAL A 199 -11.97 0.01 3.70
N ILE A 200 -12.35 0.94 2.80
CA ILE A 200 -11.54 1.28 1.63
C ILE A 200 -10.20 1.88 2.06
N CYS A 201 -10.19 2.76 3.05
CA CYS A 201 -8.96 3.33 3.59
C CYS A 201 -8.02 2.22 4.13
N ALA A 202 -8.54 1.29 4.92
CA ALA A 202 -7.78 0.15 5.42
C ALA A 202 -7.24 -0.74 4.28
N ALA A 203 -8.05 -0.99 3.25
CA ALA A 203 -7.66 -1.78 2.09
C ALA A 203 -6.56 -1.10 1.27
N LEU A 204 -6.64 0.20 1.03
CA LEU A 204 -5.61 0.97 0.31
C LEU A 204 -4.26 0.92 1.03
N PHE A 205 -4.27 1.12 2.35
CA PHE A 205 -3.04 1.02 3.14
C PHE A 205 -2.48 -0.41 3.15
N ALA A 206 -3.34 -1.42 3.38
CA ALA A 206 -2.91 -2.81 3.39
C ALA A 206 -2.32 -3.23 2.03
N PHE A 207 -2.97 -2.84 0.93
CA PHE A 207 -2.46 -3.06 -0.42
C PHE A 207 -1.10 -2.38 -0.63
N THR A 208 -0.96 -1.11 -0.23
CA THR A 208 0.29 -0.36 -0.38
C THR A 208 1.43 -0.98 0.42
N LEU A 209 1.17 -1.40 1.67
CA LEU A 209 2.17 -2.07 2.51
C LEU A 209 2.59 -3.41 1.92
N SER A 210 1.62 -4.21 1.44
CA SER A 210 1.89 -5.50 0.81
C SER A 210 2.61 -5.37 -0.52
N TRP A 211 2.22 -4.39 -1.36
CA TRP A 211 2.83 -4.12 -2.66
C TRP A 211 4.31 -3.74 -2.56
N ASN A 212 4.66 -2.94 -1.55
CA ASN A 212 6.03 -2.48 -1.32
C ASN A 212 6.85 -3.43 -0.46
N GLU A 213 6.28 -4.55 -0.01
CA GLU A 213 7.02 -5.49 0.82
C GLU A 213 8.17 -6.13 0.03
N PHE A 214 9.33 -6.17 0.64
CA PHE A 214 10.57 -6.64 0.03
C PHE A 214 11.22 -7.78 0.81
N LEU A 215 11.26 -7.67 2.14
CA LEU A 215 12.08 -8.53 2.97
C LEU A 215 11.57 -9.98 3.02
N TYR A 216 10.28 -10.17 3.25
CA TYR A 216 9.68 -11.50 3.29
C TYR A 216 9.70 -12.14 1.90
N ALA A 217 9.42 -11.34 0.86
CA ALA A 217 9.51 -11.81 -0.51
C ALA A 217 10.92 -12.26 -0.90
N LEU A 218 11.96 -11.53 -0.46
CA LEU A 218 13.36 -11.88 -0.68
C LEU A 218 13.76 -13.17 0.03
N VAL A 219 13.25 -13.38 1.25
CA VAL A 219 13.68 -14.51 2.11
C VAL A 219 12.88 -15.78 1.83
N PHE A 220 11.57 -15.66 1.50
CA PHE A 220 10.69 -16.83 1.41
C PHE A 220 10.54 -17.37 -0.01
N VAL A 221 10.94 -16.61 -1.04
CA VAL A 221 10.74 -16.96 -2.44
C VAL A 221 12.03 -16.79 -3.24
N SER A 222 12.70 -17.90 -3.52
CA SER A 222 13.98 -17.94 -4.26
C SER A 222 13.82 -18.07 -5.78
N PRO A 223 12.84 -18.87 -6.33
CA PRO A 223 12.72 -19.07 -7.78
C PRO A 223 12.49 -17.76 -8.52
N ALA A 224 13.22 -17.54 -9.63
CA ALA A 224 13.20 -16.30 -10.37
C ALA A 224 11.79 -15.93 -10.87
N GLU A 225 11.01 -16.92 -11.30
CA GLU A 225 9.67 -16.76 -11.87
C GLU A 225 8.62 -16.38 -10.83
N LEU A 226 8.87 -16.74 -9.55
CA LEU A 226 7.93 -16.53 -8.45
C LEU A 226 8.22 -15.28 -7.63
N LYS A 227 9.31 -14.56 -7.92
CA LYS A 227 9.64 -13.32 -7.21
C LYS A 227 8.52 -12.29 -7.35
N THR A 228 8.41 -11.43 -6.35
CA THR A 228 7.61 -10.20 -6.44
C THR A 228 8.36 -9.15 -7.26
N MET A 229 7.65 -8.14 -7.75
CA MET A 229 8.23 -7.09 -8.59
C MET A 229 9.36 -6.34 -7.86
N THR A 230 9.20 -6.03 -6.59
CA THR A 230 10.21 -5.34 -5.77
C THR A 230 11.51 -6.12 -5.71
N VAL A 231 11.44 -7.43 -5.46
CA VAL A 231 12.61 -8.32 -5.39
C VAL A 231 13.17 -8.62 -6.77
N GLY A 232 12.31 -8.90 -7.76
CA GLY A 232 12.73 -9.24 -9.13
C GLY A 232 13.49 -8.09 -9.79
N VAL A 233 12.94 -6.88 -9.75
CA VAL A 233 13.58 -5.67 -10.30
C VAL A 233 14.91 -5.40 -9.62
N PHE A 234 14.95 -5.48 -8.28
CA PHE A 234 16.18 -5.30 -7.53
C PHE A 234 17.24 -6.34 -7.91
N SER A 235 16.90 -7.62 -7.88
CA SER A 235 17.85 -8.72 -8.13
C SER A 235 18.40 -8.72 -9.55
N GLU A 236 17.60 -8.31 -10.54
CA GLU A 236 17.99 -8.37 -11.95
C GLU A 236 18.73 -7.13 -12.41
N LEU A 237 18.34 -5.94 -11.93
CA LEU A 237 18.88 -4.67 -12.39
C LEU A 237 20.00 -4.09 -11.53
N ILE A 238 20.32 -4.75 -10.41
CA ILE A 238 21.48 -4.42 -9.57
C ILE A 238 22.37 -5.66 -9.49
N ARG A 239 23.51 -5.62 -10.20
CA ARG A 239 24.46 -6.74 -10.28
C ARG A 239 25.82 -6.29 -9.73
N GLY A 240 26.05 -6.55 -8.44
CA GLY A 240 27.22 -6.03 -7.74
C GLY A 240 27.23 -4.51 -7.73
N ASP A 241 28.26 -3.88 -8.29
CA ASP A 241 28.41 -2.41 -8.36
C ASP A 241 27.78 -1.80 -9.64
N ILE A 242 27.12 -2.61 -10.46
CA ILE A 242 26.49 -2.14 -11.70
C ILE A 242 25.00 -1.92 -11.47
N TYR A 243 24.57 -0.69 -11.65
CA TYR A 243 23.18 -0.26 -11.52
C TYR A 243 22.60 0.11 -12.87
N TYR A 244 21.59 -0.61 -13.36
CA TYR A 244 20.87 -0.27 -14.57
C TYR A 244 19.81 0.81 -14.29
N TRP A 245 20.27 2.04 -14.03
CA TRP A 245 19.42 3.15 -13.56
C TRP A 245 18.18 3.40 -14.41
N GLY A 246 18.33 3.40 -15.74
CA GLY A 246 17.18 3.59 -16.63
C GLY A 246 16.13 2.49 -16.49
N GLY A 247 16.57 1.22 -16.38
CA GLY A 247 15.70 0.07 -16.14
C GLY A 247 15.03 0.12 -14.76
N LEU A 248 15.79 0.46 -13.71
CA LEU A 248 15.24 0.64 -12.35
C LEU A 248 14.15 1.71 -12.32
N MET A 249 14.38 2.85 -12.97
CA MET A 249 13.39 3.94 -13.02
C MET A 249 12.18 3.57 -13.89
N ALA A 250 12.39 2.85 -15.00
CA ALA A 250 11.28 2.33 -15.81
C ALA A 250 10.43 1.31 -15.01
N GLY A 251 11.08 0.40 -14.27
CA GLY A 251 10.39 -0.53 -13.36
C GLY A 251 9.62 0.19 -12.27
N ALA A 252 10.20 1.23 -11.67
CA ALA A 252 9.54 2.04 -10.66
C ALA A 252 8.33 2.82 -11.24
N CYS A 253 8.44 3.35 -12.47
CA CYS A 253 7.31 4.00 -13.16
C CYS A 253 6.13 3.03 -13.34
N ILE A 254 6.37 1.83 -13.88
CA ILE A 254 5.31 0.84 -14.07
C ILE A 254 4.79 0.36 -12.71
N GLY A 255 5.70 0.10 -11.76
CA GLY A 255 5.37 -0.40 -10.43
C GLY A 255 4.57 0.59 -9.58
N SER A 256 4.66 1.88 -9.84
CA SER A 256 3.84 2.88 -9.14
C SER A 256 2.39 2.93 -9.66
N LEU A 257 2.12 2.45 -10.88
CA LEU A 257 0.81 2.57 -11.52
C LEU A 257 -0.34 1.92 -10.71
N PRO A 258 -0.22 0.67 -10.19
CA PRO A 258 -1.31 0.07 -9.44
C PRO A 258 -1.71 0.86 -8.19
N ILE A 259 -0.70 1.41 -7.47
CA ILE A 259 -0.93 2.24 -6.30
C ILE A 259 -1.63 3.55 -6.72
N VAL A 260 -1.07 4.25 -7.71
CA VAL A 260 -1.64 5.52 -8.21
C VAL A 260 -3.08 5.31 -8.67
N VAL A 261 -3.32 4.27 -9.47
CA VAL A 261 -4.67 3.94 -9.96
C VAL A 261 -5.62 3.68 -8.78
N ALA A 262 -5.22 2.85 -7.81
CA ALA A 262 -6.04 2.57 -6.64
C ALA A 262 -6.38 3.86 -5.85
N TYR A 263 -5.39 4.72 -5.60
CA TYR A 263 -5.63 5.97 -4.87
C TYR A 263 -6.49 6.96 -5.65
N VAL A 264 -6.31 7.08 -6.98
CA VAL A 264 -7.13 7.99 -7.81
C VAL A 264 -8.60 7.54 -7.82
N PHE A 265 -8.87 6.23 -7.96
CA PHE A 265 -10.24 5.71 -7.96
C PHE A 265 -10.94 5.85 -6.60
N PHE A 266 -10.20 5.76 -5.51
CA PHE A 266 -10.76 5.75 -4.15
C PHE A 266 -10.43 7.01 -3.35
N LEU A 267 -10.01 8.11 -4.01
CA LEU A 267 -9.54 9.34 -3.36
C LEU A 267 -10.57 9.90 -2.37
N ASP A 268 -11.84 10.00 -2.78
CA ASP A 268 -12.91 10.56 -1.95
C ASP A 268 -13.13 9.73 -0.69
N TYR A 269 -13.10 8.40 -0.82
CA TYR A 269 -13.21 7.49 0.32
C TYR A 269 -11.99 7.56 1.23
N TYR A 270 -10.79 7.66 0.65
CA TYR A 270 -9.55 7.81 1.39
C TYR A 270 -9.55 9.07 2.25
N VAL A 271 -9.90 10.21 1.67
CA VAL A 271 -9.97 11.49 2.37
C VAL A 271 -11.04 11.44 3.47
N SER A 272 -12.24 10.93 3.17
CA SER A 272 -13.32 10.84 4.17
C SER A 272 -12.98 9.85 5.29
N GLY A 273 -12.31 8.73 4.97
CA GLY A 273 -11.89 7.74 5.96
C GLY A 273 -10.86 8.29 6.96
N LEU A 274 -9.91 9.11 6.49
CA LEU A 274 -8.91 9.74 7.37
C LEU A 274 -9.49 10.91 8.20
N THR A 275 -10.43 11.67 7.63
CA THR A 275 -10.96 12.86 8.29
C THR A 275 -12.13 12.57 9.24
N ALA A 276 -12.77 11.42 9.13
CA ALA A 276 -13.89 11.02 9.99
C ALA A 276 -13.58 11.09 11.51
N GLY A 277 -12.32 10.89 11.89
CA GLY A 277 -11.87 11.01 13.28
C GLY A 277 -11.38 12.42 13.68
N ALA A 278 -11.21 13.34 12.73
CA ALA A 278 -10.63 14.66 12.97
C ALA A 278 -11.68 15.78 13.11
N VAL A 279 -12.90 15.56 12.64
CA VAL A 279 -14.01 16.50 12.75
C VAL A 279 -14.88 16.05 13.93
N LYS A 280 -14.68 16.68 15.07
CA LYS A 280 -15.57 16.64 16.23
C LYS A 280 -16.49 17.83 16.22
#